data_b6472ebd9eed324c6547bd25670637c0
#
_entry.id   b6472ebd9eed324c6547bd25670637c0
#
_cell.length_a   1.000
_cell.length_b   1.000
_cell.length_c   1.000
_cell.angle_alpha   90.00
_cell.angle_beta   90.00
_cell.angle_gamma   90.00
#
_symmetry.space_group_name_H-M   'P 1'
#
loop_
_entity.id
_entity.type
_entity.pdbx_description
1 polymer ?
#
loop_
_entity_poly.entity_id
_entity_poly.type
_entity_poly.pdbx_seq_one_letter_code
_entity_poly.pdbx_strand_id
1 'polypeptide(L)'
;MLYGVSVGCGDPLDMTIKAARTLERCNTVFVPRTGGEKSLALRIASGAVDMSAKQLIYLDFPMTRDTQELENAWDSAAETVCEVIREGDAAMICLGDVSIYTTFSYIAGRVEAKGFETKWLPGASSVTAAACTANIPLVCGNETLHILPYGCEGFSEMLAADGTKVIMKCGKKAPQLLQELEERGMLESCIAVENAGLENEQITYGRDIPADVGYFTVFILR
;
A
#
# COMPACT_ATOMS: atom_id res chain seq x y z
N MET A 1 -11.15 -20.55 -0.73
CA MET A 1 -10.15 -19.73 -1.42
C MET A 1 -10.03 -18.36 -0.73
N LEU A 2 -8.82 -17.83 -0.61
CA LEU A 2 -8.59 -16.47 -0.10
C LEU A 2 -8.36 -15.48 -1.23
N TYR A 3 -9.14 -14.41 -1.29
CA TYR A 3 -8.95 -13.30 -2.23
C TYR A 3 -8.20 -12.15 -1.54
N GLY A 4 -7.02 -11.77 -2.04
CA GLY A 4 -6.39 -10.49 -1.73
C GLY A 4 -7.01 -9.40 -2.59
N VAL A 5 -7.73 -8.47 -1.97
CA VAL A 5 -8.53 -7.47 -2.68
C VAL A 5 -7.95 -6.08 -2.49
N SER A 6 -7.39 -5.53 -3.56
CA SER A 6 -6.92 -4.14 -3.59
C SER A 6 -8.10 -3.18 -3.49
N VAL A 7 -8.02 -2.22 -2.57
CA VAL A 7 -9.08 -1.21 -2.40
C VAL A 7 -8.69 0.18 -2.92
N GLY A 8 -7.48 0.33 -3.49
CA GLY A 8 -6.96 1.64 -3.88
C GLY A 8 -6.42 2.43 -2.69
N CYS A 9 -6.14 3.72 -2.88
CA CYS A 9 -5.40 4.54 -1.91
C CYS A 9 -6.25 5.55 -1.15
N GLY A 10 -7.45 5.88 -1.63
CA GLY A 10 -8.26 6.93 -1.01
C GLY A 10 -9.71 6.96 -1.47
N ASP A 11 -9.94 7.22 -2.75
CA ASP A 11 -11.28 7.28 -3.32
C ASP A 11 -11.86 5.86 -3.52
N PRO A 12 -13.04 5.54 -2.97
CA PRO A 12 -13.73 4.27 -3.24
C PRO A 12 -14.00 4.02 -4.72
N LEU A 13 -14.11 5.05 -5.55
CA LEU A 13 -14.32 4.94 -6.99
C LEU A 13 -13.11 4.40 -7.75
N ASP A 14 -11.92 4.44 -7.15
CA ASP A 14 -10.70 3.85 -7.71
C ASP A 14 -10.64 2.32 -7.54
N MET A 15 -11.59 1.73 -6.84
CA MET A 15 -11.69 0.28 -6.77
C MET A 15 -12.06 -0.31 -8.13
N THR A 16 -11.37 -1.38 -8.51
CA THR A 16 -11.76 -2.10 -9.72
C THR A 16 -13.13 -2.76 -9.54
N ILE A 17 -13.93 -2.82 -10.61
CA ILE A 17 -15.23 -3.54 -10.60
C ILE A 17 -15.03 -4.99 -10.12
N LYS A 18 -13.93 -5.62 -10.48
CA LYS A 18 -13.62 -6.99 -10.04
C LYS A 18 -13.39 -7.09 -8.55
N ALA A 19 -12.67 -6.13 -7.96
CA ALA A 19 -12.46 -6.04 -6.51
C ALA A 19 -13.79 -5.86 -5.76
N ALA A 20 -14.59 -4.89 -6.17
CA ALA A 20 -15.91 -4.63 -5.57
C ALA A 20 -16.83 -5.86 -5.64
N ARG A 21 -17.00 -6.47 -6.82
CA ARG A 21 -17.82 -7.67 -6.99
C ARG A 21 -17.31 -8.88 -6.21
N THR A 22 -16.01 -8.98 -5.98
CA THR A 22 -15.46 -10.06 -5.15
C THR A 22 -15.79 -9.81 -3.67
N LEU A 23 -15.66 -8.57 -3.20
CA LEU A 23 -16.08 -8.22 -1.85
C LEU A 23 -17.59 -8.44 -1.65
N GLU A 24 -18.42 -8.09 -2.63
CA GLU A 24 -19.89 -8.35 -2.57
C GLU A 24 -20.20 -9.83 -2.34
N ARG A 25 -19.48 -10.75 -3.00
CA ARG A 25 -19.70 -12.20 -2.91
C ARG A 25 -19.17 -12.84 -1.63
N CYS A 26 -18.08 -12.32 -1.07
CA CYS A 26 -17.47 -12.87 0.14
C CYS A 26 -18.27 -12.42 1.37
N ASN A 27 -18.80 -13.39 2.13
CA ASN A 27 -19.48 -13.09 3.40
C ASN A 27 -18.52 -12.69 4.50
N THR A 28 -17.27 -13.21 4.47
CA THR A 28 -16.24 -12.90 5.45
C THR A 28 -15.14 -12.05 4.81
N VAL A 29 -14.77 -10.97 5.52
CA VAL A 29 -13.73 -10.04 5.10
C VAL A 29 -12.70 -9.86 6.22
N PHE A 30 -11.46 -10.19 5.93
CA PHE A 30 -10.33 -9.93 6.80
C PHE A 30 -9.86 -8.48 6.65
N VAL A 31 -9.72 -7.81 7.77
CA VAL A 31 -9.35 -6.39 7.85
C VAL A 31 -8.00 -6.25 8.56
N PRO A 32 -6.91 -6.03 7.84
CA PRO A 32 -5.62 -5.76 8.47
C PRO A 32 -5.65 -4.47 9.30
N ARG A 33 -5.07 -4.52 10.50
CA ARG A 33 -4.88 -3.35 11.38
C ARG A 33 -3.44 -3.27 11.87
N THR A 34 -2.98 -2.06 12.03
CA THR A 34 -1.71 -1.75 12.69
C THR A 34 -1.96 -0.70 13.78
N GLY A 35 -1.46 -0.93 14.98
CA GLY A 35 -1.51 0.07 16.06
C GLY A 35 -2.91 0.43 16.59
N GLY A 36 -3.96 -0.38 16.35
CA GLY A 36 -5.31 -0.14 16.89
C GLY A 36 -6.11 0.95 16.18
N GLU A 37 -5.61 1.53 15.10
CA GLU A 37 -6.29 2.56 14.31
C GLU A 37 -7.45 2.00 13.48
N LYS A 38 -8.39 2.89 13.12
CA LYS A 38 -9.46 2.56 12.16
C LYS A 38 -8.82 2.26 10.80
N SER A 39 -9.08 1.08 10.25
CA SER A 39 -8.52 0.66 8.97
C SER A 39 -8.98 1.58 7.83
N LEU A 40 -8.02 2.29 7.21
CA LEU A 40 -8.28 3.09 6.01
C LEU A 40 -8.80 2.20 4.87
N ALA A 41 -8.24 0.99 4.72
CA ALA A 41 -8.71 0.04 3.71
C ALA A 41 -10.19 -0.33 3.91
N LEU A 42 -10.66 -0.50 5.16
CA LEU A 42 -12.07 -0.75 5.43
C LEU A 42 -12.95 0.46 5.10
N ARG A 43 -12.48 1.68 5.40
CA ARG A 43 -13.20 2.91 5.05
C ARG A 43 -13.41 3.01 3.54
N ILE A 44 -12.36 2.77 2.75
CA ILE A 44 -12.44 2.80 1.28
C ILE A 44 -13.38 1.71 0.78
N ALA A 45 -13.20 0.47 1.23
CA ALA A 45 -14.05 -0.66 0.85
C ALA A 45 -15.54 -0.39 1.16
N SER A 46 -15.84 0.20 2.32
CA SER A 46 -17.21 0.53 2.75
C SER A 46 -17.85 1.65 1.92
N GLY A 47 -17.06 2.49 1.26
CA GLY A 47 -17.56 3.49 0.31
C GLY A 47 -17.99 2.89 -1.03
N ALA A 48 -17.45 1.73 -1.40
CA ALA A 48 -17.74 1.05 -2.67
C ALA A 48 -18.72 -0.14 -2.53
N VAL A 49 -18.72 -0.81 -1.36
CA VAL A 49 -19.49 -2.04 -1.13
C VAL A 49 -20.15 -1.96 0.25
N ASP A 50 -21.41 -2.38 0.34
CA ASP A 50 -22.08 -2.52 1.63
C ASP A 50 -21.42 -3.62 2.47
N MET A 51 -20.80 -3.20 3.55
CA MET A 51 -20.09 -4.08 4.49
C MET A 51 -20.94 -4.46 5.71
N SER A 52 -22.17 -3.92 5.85
CA SER A 52 -22.99 -4.04 7.06
C SER A 52 -23.43 -5.48 7.38
N ALA A 53 -23.63 -6.29 6.35
CA ALA A 53 -24.04 -7.70 6.49
C ALA A 53 -22.86 -8.68 6.48
N LYS A 54 -21.61 -8.19 6.43
CA LYS A 54 -20.43 -9.04 6.34
C LYS A 54 -19.82 -9.32 7.71
N GLN A 55 -19.28 -10.52 7.85
CA GLN A 55 -18.45 -10.86 8.99
C GLN A 55 -17.06 -10.22 8.80
N LEU A 56 -16.76 -9.19 9.61
CA LEU A 56 -15.44 -8.55 9.61
C LEU A 56 -14.56 -9.22 10.67
N ILE A 57 -13.42 -9.75 10.23
CA ILE A 57 -12.39 -10.34 11.10
C ILE A 57 -11.15 -9.46 11.03
N TYR A 58 -10.79 -8.88 12.15
CA TYR A 58 -9.63 -8.02 12.23
C TYR A 58 -8.37 -8.85 12.47
N LEU A 59 -7.33 -8.57 11.67
CA LEU A 59 -6.01 -9.17 11.80
C LEU A 59 -5.03 -8.09 12.27
N ASP A 60 -4.54 -8.24 13.49
CA ASP A 60 -3.63 -7.26 14.09
C ASP A 60 -2.18 -7.58 13.75
N PHE A 61 -1.47 -6.59 13.23
CA PHE A 61 -0.06 -6.69 12.90
C PHE A 61 0.74 -5.65 13.70
N PRO A 62 1.78 -6.07 14.42
CA PRO A 62 2.59 -5.14 15.20
C PRO A 62 3.41 -4.23 14.29
N MET A 63 3.58 -2.96 14.71
CA MET A 63 4.52 -2.02 14.09
C MET A 63 5.90 -2.18 14.70
N THR A 64 6.56 -3.29 14.43
CA THR A 64 7.87 -3.66 14.97
C THR A 64 8.88 -3.92 13.87
N ARG A 65 10.17 -3.96 14.21
CA ARG A 65 11.25 -4.47 13.38
C ARG A 65 11.75 -5.82 13.86
N ASP A 66 11.18 -6.34 14.93
CA ASP A 66 11.49 -7.67 15.42
C ASP A 66 10.89 -8.70 14.46
N THR A 67 11.78 -9.42 13.77
CA THR A 67 11.39 -10.40 12.75
C THR A 67 10.59 -11.54 13.38
N GLN A 68 10.94 -11.98 14.60
CA GLN A 68 10.23 -13.09 15.26
C GLN A 68 8.80 -12.69 15.64
N GLU A 69 8.62 -11.46 16.11
CA GLU A 69 7.29 -10.93 16.45
C GLU A 69 6.41 -10.82 15.19
N LEU A 70 6.98 -10.36 14.06
CA LEU A 70 6.31 -10.30 12.78
C LEU A 70 5.92 -11.69 12.27
N GLU A 71 6.85 -12.65 12.29
CA GLU A 71 6.61 -14.03 11.86
C GLU A 71 5.47 -14.67 12.67
N ASN A 72 5.49 -14.52 13.99
CA ASN A 72 4.44 -15.05 14.88
C ASN A 72 3.06 -14.44 14.56
N ALA A 73 3.01 -13.11 14.29
CA ALA A 73 1.78 -12.43 13.93
C ALA A 73 1.23 -12.91 12.57
N TRP A 74 2.10 -13.11 11.58
CA TRP A 74 1.71 -13.64 10.27
C TRP A 74 1.25 -15.10 10.35
N ASP A 75 1.91 -15.93 11.14
CA ASP A 75 1.52 -17.33 11.34
C ASP A 75 0.13 -17.42 12.00
N SER A 76 -0.10 -16.67 13.07
CA SER A 76 -1.40 -16.59 13.75
C SER A 76 -2.52 -16.09 12.84
N ALA A 77 -2.24 -15.03 12.05
CA ALA A 77 -3.20 -14.52 11.07
C ALA A 77 -3.52 -15.55 9.99
N ALA A 78 -2.51 -16.26 9.47
CA ALA A 78 -2.72 -17.30 8.46
C ALA A 78 -3.52 -18.50 9.02
N GLU A 79 -3.35 -18.86 10.27
CA GLU A 79 -4.16 -19.90 10.94
C GLU A 79 -5.62 -19.48 10.99
N THR A 80 -5.90 -18.27 11.48
CA THR A 80 -7.26 -17.69 11.51
C THR A 80 -7.90 -17.66 10.13
N VAL A 81 -7.12 -17.26 9.11
CA VAL A 81 -7.60 -17.25 7.72
C VAL A 81 -7.93 -18.66 7.25
N CYS A 82 -7.05 -19.63 7.47
CA CYS A 82 -7.26 -21.02 7.04
C CYS A 82 -8.47 -21.67 7.70
N GLU A 83 -8.77 -21.38 8.96
CA GLU A 83 -9.98 -21.85 9.63
C GLU A 83 -11.25 -21.39 8.91
N VAL A 84 -11.31 -20.11 8.56
CA VAL A 84 -12.47 -19.51 7.89
C VAL A 84 -12.63 -20.02 6.46
N ILE A 85 -11.56 -20.09 5.67
CA ILE A 85 -11.66 -20.48 4.25
C ILE A 85 -11.89 -21.97 4.03
N ARG A 86 -11.88 -22.81 5.07
CA ARG A 86 -12.39 -24.18 5.03
C ARG A 86 -13.90 -24.24 4.78
N GLU A 87 -14.63 -23.25 5.30
CA GLU A 87 -16.09 -23.18 5.21
C GLU A 87 -16.57 -22.45 3.93
N GLY A 88 -15.68 -21.71 3.26
CA GLY A 88 -16.02 -20.96 2.05
C GLY A 88 -14.97 -19.92 1.65
N ASP A 89 -15.28 -19.19 0.62
CA ASP A 89 -14.43 -18.11 0.11
C ASP A 89 -14.45 -16.90 1.05
N ALA A 90 -13.28 -16.29 1.26
CA ALA A 90 -13.15 -15.05 2.04
C ALA A 90 -12.23 -14.05 1.32
N ALA A 91 -12.38 -12.78 1.64
CA ALA A 91 -11.56 -11.70 1.11
C ALA A 91 -10.68 -11.09 2.22
N MET A 92 -9.46 -10.70 1.89
CA MET A 92 -8.62 -9.84 2.72
C MET A 92 -8.41 -8.52 1.97
N ILE A 93 -8.87 -7.42 2.54
CA ILE A 93 -8.73 -6.10 1.92
C ILE A 93 -7.30 -5.56 2.10
N CYS A 94 -6.77 -4.93 1.05
CA CYS A 94 -5.41 -4.41 1.01
C CYS A 94 -5.43 -2.97 0.54
N LEU A 95 -4.85 -2.05 1.31
CA LEU A 95 -4.68 -0.67 0.92
C LEU A 95 -3.74 -0.57 -0.29
N GLY A 96 -4.10 0.22 -1.28
CA GLY A 96 -3.36 0.33 -2.54
C GLY A 96 -3.52 -0.91 -3.43
N ASP A 97 -2.43 -1.37 -4.04
CA ASP A 97 -2.37 -2.58 -4.83
C ASP A 97 -1.80 -3.76 -4.03
N VAL A 98 -2.44 -4.90 -4.13
CA VAL A 98 -2.11 -6.12 -3.37
C VAL A 98 -0.72 -6.68 -3.67
N SER A 99 -0.10 -6.30 -4.78
CA SER A 99 1.23 -6.78 -5.20
C SER A 99 2.38 -5.87 -4.77
N ILE A 100 2.09 -4.67 -4.21
CA ILE A 100 3.12 -3.69 -3.87
C ILE A 100 3.17 -3.46 -2.36
N TYR A 101 4.20 -4.00 -1.69
CA TYR A 101 4.51 -3.83 -0.25
C TYR A 101 3.32 -4.10 0.68
N THR A 102 2.57 -5.16 0.43
CA THR A 102 1.38 -5.52 1.18
C THR A 102 1.63 -6.63 2.21
N THR A 103 0.93 -6.58 3.31
CA THR A 103 0.91 -7.67 4.31
C THR A 103 0.29 -8.96 3.73
N PHE A 104 -0.58 -8.84 2.74
CA PHE A 104 -1.23 -10.00 2.10
C PHE A 104 -0.20 -11.01 1.56
N SER A 105 0.94 -10.56 1.02
CA SER A 105 1.98 -11.45 0.48
C SER A 105 2.50 -12.45 1.52
N TYR A 106 2.68 -12.02 2.76
CA TYR A 106 3.13 -12.88 3.87
C TYR A 106 2.05 -13.87 4.30
N ILE A 107 0.78 -13.47 4.24
CA ILE A 107 -0.35 -14.34 4.59
C ILE A 107 -0.62 -15.33 3.45
N ALA A 108 -0.62 -14.90 2.20
CA ALA A 108 -0.88 -15.73 1.04
C ALA A 108 0.09 -16.93 0.97
N GLY A 109 1.40 -16.69 1.11
CA GLY A 109 2.39 -17.77 1.09
C GLY A 109 2.16 -18.82 2.18
N ARG A 110 1.75 -18.41 3.38
CA ARG A 110 1.44 -19.31 4.49
C ARG A 110 0.15 -20.11 4.27
N VAL A 111 -0.85 -19.46 3.70
CA VAL A 111 -2.14 -20.08 3.34
C VAL A 111 -1.93 -21.13 2.24
N GLU A 112 -1.13 -20.81 1.23
CA GLU A 112 -0.76 -21.72 0.14
C GLU A 112 0.05 -22.92 0.64
N ALA A 113 0.98 -22.70 1.57
CA ALA A 113 1.74 -23.77 2.22
C ALA A 113 0.86 -24.77 3.01
N LYS A 114 -0.33 -24.33 3.45
CA LYS A 114 -1.36 -25.17 4.10
C LYS A 114 -2.34 -25.82 3.10
N GLY A 115 -2.10 -25.68 1.78
CA GLY A 115 -2.86 -26.34 0.70
C GLY A 115 -4.12 -25.58 0.27
N PHE A 116 -4.30 -24.33 0.63
CA PHE A 116 -5.41 -23.50 0.17
C PHE A 116 -5.01 -22.63 -1.03
N GLU A 117 -5.97 -22.31 -1.87
CA GLU A 117 -5.78 -21.42 -3.01
C GLU A 117 -5.91 -19.94 -2.61
N THR A 118 -5.05 -19.11 -3.19
CA THR A 118 -5.14 -17.64 -3.08
C THR A 118 -5.37 -17.00 -4.45
N LYS A 119 -5.97 -15.82 -4.46
CA LYS A 119 -6.14 -15.03 -5.68
C LYS A 119 -5.92 -13.56 -5.41
N TRP A 120 -5.04 -12.96 -6.21
CA TRP A 120 -4.64 -11.57 -6.11
C TRP A 120 -5.45 -10.71 -7.08
N LEU A 121 -6.12 -9.68 -6.57
CA LEU A 121 -6.92 -8.76 -7.38
C LEU A 121 -6.25 -7.38 -7.40
N PRO A 122 -5.79 -6.92 -8.57
CA PRO A 122 -5.05 -5.67 -8.69
C PRO A 122 -5.93 -4.45 -8.40
N GLY A 123 -5.29 -3.33 -8.07
CA GLY A 123 -5.93 -2.04 -7.83
C GLY A 123 -5.03 -0.86 -8.12
N ALA A 124 -5.50 0.35 -7.81
CA ALA A 124 -4.69 1.56 -7.89
C ALA A 124 -3.63 1.54 -6.77
N SER A 125 -2.35 1.58 -7.14
CA SER A 125 -1.26 1.69 -6.18
C SER A 125 -1.02 3.15 -5.78
N SER A 126 -0.43 3.39 -4.59
CA SER A 126 -0.01 4.74 -4.20
C SER A 126 0.98 5.38 -5.18
N VAL A 127 1.76 4.56 -5.90
CA VAL A 127 2.69 5.00 -6.94
C VAL A 127 1.96 5.63 -8.11
N THR A 128 0.96 4.93 -8.64
CA THR A 128 0.16 5.42 -9.79
C THR A 128 -0.83 6.49 -9.35
N ALA A 129 -1.45 6.35 -8.19
CA ALA A 129 -2.35 7.35 -7.64
C ALA A 129 -1.63 8.69 -7.47
N ALA A 130 -0.45 8.73 -6.82
CA ALA A 130 0.31 9.96 -6.63
C ALA A 130 0.68 10.66 -7.96
N ALA A 131 1.05 9.90 -9.00
CA ALA A 131 1.34 10.46 -10.30
C ALA A 131 0.10 11.07 -10.98
N CYS A 132 -1.05 10.38 -10.88
CA CYS A 132 -2.33 10.90 -11.39
C CYS A 132 -2.77 12.15 -10.63
N THR A 133 -2.64 12.16 -9.31
CA THR A 133 -2.90 13.33 -8.46
C THR A 133 -2.02 14.52 -8.87
N ALA A 134 -0.72 14.30 -9.09
CA ALA A 134 0.20 15.33 -9.57
C ALA A 134 0.00 15.70 -11.06
N ASN A 135 -0.88 15.01 -11.76
CA ASN A 135 -1.15 15.17 -13.19
C ASN A 135 0.12 15.04 -14.06
N ILE A 136 0.96 14.06 -13.75
CA ILE A 136 2.20 13.76 -14.49
C ILE A 136 2.25 12.30 -14.92
N PRO A 137 2.88 11.98 -16.07
CA PRO A 137 3.26 10.62 -16.37
C PRO A 137 4.47 10.22 -15.52
N LEU A 138 4.51 8.98 -15.04
CA LEU A 138 5.73 8.45 -14.38
C LEU A 138 6.84 8.20 -15.39
N VAL A 139 6.49 7.68 -16.56
CA VAL A 139 7.43 7.35 -17.62
C VAL A 139 6.81 7.60 -18.99
N CYS A 140 7.66 7.93 -19.98
CA CYS A 140 7.30 8.06 -21.38
C CYS A 140 8.24 7.23 -22.23
N GLY A 141 7.75 6.59 -23.27
CA GLY A 141 8.56 5.81 -24.22
C GLY A 141 9.35 4.71 -23.52
N ASN A 142 10.68 4.83 -23.54
CA ASN A 142 11.61 3.83 -23.00
C ASN A 142 12.26 4.26 -21.67
N GLU A 143 11.72 5.28 -20.99
CA GLU A 143 12.22 5.70 -19.68
C GLU A 143 12.05 4.57 -18.64
N THR A 144 12.97 4.49 -17.70
CA THR A 144 12.91 3.51 -16.61
C THR A 144 12.17 4.07 -15.40
N LEU A 145 11.54 3.18 -14.63
CA LEU A 145 10.86 3.51 -13.38
C LEU A 145 11.47 2.69 -12.24
N HIS A 146 11.89 3.38 -11.18
CA HIS A 146 12.41 2.79 -9.96
C HIS A 146 11.44 3.08 -8.80
N ILE A 147 10.95 2.04 -8.13
CA ILE A 147 10.11 2.17 -6.93
C ILE A 147 10.97 1.80 -5.72
N LEU A 148 11.27 2.78 -4.87
CA LEU A 148 12.27 2.69 -3.83
C LEU A 148 11.66 2.92 -2.44
N PRO A 149 11.66 1.93 -1.54
CA PRO A 149 11.47 2.21 -0.12
C PRO A 149 12.68 3.01 0.39
N TYR A 150 12.45 4.11 1.08
CA TYR A 150 13.56 4.94 1.58
C TYR A 150 14.49 4.16 2.51
N GLY A 151 15.78 4.19 2.18
CA GLY A 151 16.82 3.51 2.93
C GLY A 151 16.86 1.98 2.71
N CYS A 152 16.31 1.47 1.60
CA CYS A 152 16.54 0.09 1.18
C CYS A 152 18.00 -0.12 0.78
N GLU A 153 18.43 -1.37 0.72
CA GLU A 153 19.76 -1.73 0.20
C GLU A 153 19.93 -1.21 -1.23
N GLY A 154 21.08 -0.61 -1.53
CA GLY A 154 21.36 0.01 -2.84
C GLY A 154 20.57 1.30 -3.11
N PHE A 155 19.93 1.92 -2.10
CA PHE A 155 19.12 3.13 -2.31
C PHE A 155 19.88 4.27 -2.99
N SER A 156 21.12 4.53 -2.55
CA SER A 156 21.95 5.63 -3.07
C SER A 156 22.33 5.44 -4.53
N GLU A 157 22.64 4.22 -4.94
CA GLU A 157 22.94 3.82 -6.31
C GLU A 157 21.69 3.93 -7.20
N MET A 158 20.55 3.43 -6.70
CA MET A 158 19.28 3.51 -7.41
C MET A 158 18.80 4.95 -7.57
N LEU A 159 19.03 5.79 -6.56
CA LEU A 159 18.71 7.22 -6.63
C LEU A 159 19.50 7.94 -7.71
N ALA A 160 20.77 7.55 -7.91
CA ALA A 160 21.67 8.11 -8.93
C ALA A 160 21.44 7.54 -10.34
N ALA A 161 20.71 6.43 -10.49
CA ALA A 161 20.45 5.82 -11.79
C ALA A 161 19.55 6.71 -12.66
N ASP A 162 19.59 6.52 -13.97
CA ASP A 162 18.68 7.22 -14.90
C ASP A 162 17.21 6.79 -14.71
N GLY A 163 16.27 7.67 -15.09
CA GLY A 163 14.85 7.42 -15.07
C GLY A 163 14.13 7.99 -13.84
N THR A 164 12.83 7.80 -13.79
CA THR A 164 11.97 8.28 -12.72
C THR A 164 12.14 7.45 -11.44
N LYS A 165 12.22 8.12 -10.29
CA LYS A 165 12.22 7.47 -8.98
C LYS A 165 10.94 7.80 -8.25
N VAL A 166 10.30 6.78 -7.73
CA VAL A 166 9.17 6.92 -6.79
C VAL A 166 9.63 6.41 -5.44
N ILE A 167 9.81 7.33 -4.49
CA ILE A 167 10.33 7.03 -3.16
C ILE A 167 9.15 6.99 -2.19
N MET A 168 9.08 5.93 -1.42
CA MET A 168 8.00 5.70 -0.46
C MET A 168 8.53 5.16 0.87
N LYS A 169 7.64 5.08 1.87
CA LYS A 169 7.96 4.61 3.23
C LYS A 169 9.01 5.46 3.96
N CYS A 170 9.09 6.75 3.67
CA CYS A 170 9.98 7.68 4.39
C CYS A 170 9.54 7.89 5.84
N GLY A 171 8.25 8.08 6.08
CA GLY A 171 7.71 8.38 7.40
C GLY A 171 8.48 9.51 8.07
N LYS A 172 8.86 9.32 9.33
CA LYS A 172 9.64 10.31 10.12
C LYS A 172 11.05 10.61 9.57
N LYS A 173 11.49 9.90 8.53
CA LYS A 173 12.79 10.12 7.89
C LYS A 173 12.71 11.02 6.65
N ALA A 174 11.56 11.62 6.37
CA ALA A 174 11.42 12.56 5.25
C ALA A 174 12.42 13.73 5.30
N PRO A 175 12.73 14.34 6.45
CA PRO A 175 13.76 15.39 6.52
C PRO A 175 15.12 14.94 5.99
N GLN A 176 15.53 13.70 6.31
CA GLN A 176 16.79 13.13 5.84
C GLN A 176 16.78 12.91 4.34
N LEU A 177 15.65 12.43 3.77
CA LEU A 177 15.51 12.32 2.33
C LEU A 177 15.62 13.69 1.65
N LEU A 178 14.90 14.71 2.13
CA LEU A 178 14.93 16.04 1.54
C LEU A 178 16.33 16.65 1.58
N GLN A 179 17.06 16.48 2.68
CA GLN A 179 18.47 16.90 2.78
C GLN A 179 19.34 16.16 1.76
N GLU A 180 19.21 14.84 1.63
CA GLU A 180 19.97 14.05 0.63
C GLU A 180 19.66 14.49 -0.79
N LEU A 181 18.40 14.80 -1.11
CA LEU A 181 18.01 15.33 -2.42
C LEU A 181 18.59 16.72 -2.68
N GLU A 182 18.65 17.58 -1.68
CA GLU A 182 19.27 18.91 -1.79
C GLU A 182 20.77 18.81 -2.04
N GLU A 183 21.48 17.99 -1.26
CA GLU A 183 22.92 17.76 -1.41
C GLU A 183 23.28 17.21 -2.79
N ARG A 184 22.39 16.46 -3.42
CA ARG A 184 22.53 15.90 -4.78
C ARG A 184 22.03 16.84 -5.88
N GLY A 185 21.43 17.98 -5.54
CA GLY A 185 20.83 18.90 -6.51
C GLY A 185 19.55 18.36 -7.17
N MET A 186 18.89 17.40 -6.55
CA MET A 186 17.68 16.75 -7.08
C MET A 186 16.39 17.28 -6.46
N LEU A 187 16.46 18.11 -5.41
CA LEU A 187 15.30 18.56 -4.66
C LEU A 187 14.31 19.37 -5.54
N GLU A 188 14.81 20.23 -6.42
CA GLU A 188 13.95 21.08 -7.28
C GLU A 188 13.06 20.26 -8.25
N SER A 189 13.48 19.05 -8.62
CA SER A 189 12.69 18.12 -9.45
C SER A 189 11.79 17.19 -8.64
N CYS A 190 11.81 17.31 -7.31
CA CYS A 190 11.02 16.46 -6.42
C CYS A 190 9.58 16.95 -6.31
N ILE A 191 8.63 16.05 -6.41
CA ILE A 191 7.21 16.26 -6.12
C ILE A 191 6.85 15.36 -4.95
N ALA A 192 6.25 15.93 -3.91
CA ALA A 192 5.68 15.15 -2.81
C ALA A 192 4.16 15.17 -2.92
N VAL A 193 3.56 13.99 -2.95
CA VAL A 193 2.11 13.81 -2.94
C VAL A 193 1.73 13.11 -1.65
N GLU A 194 1.00 13.81 -0.81
CA GLU A 194 0.52 13.31 0.47
C GLU A 194 -0.96 12.97 0.38
N ASN A 195 -1.35 11.83 0.95
CA ASN A 195 -2.75 11.41 1.04
C ASN A 195 -3.49 11.32 -0.31
N ALA A 196 -2.82 10.86 -1.37
CA ALA A 196 -3.40 10.74 -2.70
C ALA A 196 -4.78 10.06 -2.68
N GLY A 197 -5.80 10.71 -3.26
CA GLY A 197 -7.18 10.25 -3.30
C GLY A 197 -7.98 10.46 -2.01
N LEU A 198 -7.43 11.09 -0.97
CA LEU A 198 -8.13 11.43 0.26
C LEU A 198 -8.55 12.91 0.26
N GLU A 199 -9.53 13.27 1.12
CA GLU A 199 -10.02 14.65 1.25
C GLU A 199 -8.93 15.67 1.62
N ASN A 200 -7.89 15.21 2.30
CA ASN A 200 -6.73 16.02 2.71
C ASN A 200 -5.50 15.79 1.82
N GLU A 201 -5.74 15.48 0.54
CA GLU A 201 -4.69 15.36 -0.48
C GLU A 201 -3.92 16.67 -0.63
N GLN A 202 -2.59 16.56 -0.68
CA GLN A 202 -1.70 17.69 -0.87
C GLN A 202 -0.60 17.37 -1.88
N ILE A 203 -0.22 18.35 -2.69
CA ILE A 203 0.90 18.27 -3.62
C ILE A 203 1.84 19.43 -3.33
N THR A 204 3.11 19.13 -3.12
CA THR A 204 4.16 20.13 -2.88
C THR A 204 5.38 19.82 -3.75
N TYR A 205 6.18 20.86 -4.05
CA TYR A 205 7.25 20.79 -5.04
C TYR A 205 8.57 21.31 -4.46
N GLY A 206 9.65 20.65 -4.76
CA GLY A 206 11.00 21.14 -4.49
C GLY A 206 11.19 21.61 -3.03
N ARG A 207 11.62 22.86 -2.87
CA ARG A 207 11.89 23.47 -1.56
C ARG A 207 10.64 23.78 -0.73
N ASP A 208 9.46 23.78 -1.34
CA ASP A 208 8.20 23.98 -0.63
C ASP A 208 7.69 22.71 0.06
N ILE A 209 8.37 21.58 -0.13
CA ILE A 209 8.02 20.31 0.53
C ILE A 209 8.32 20.43 2.04
N PRO A 210 7.28 20.29 2.89
CA PRO A 210 7.48 20.39 4.34
C PRO A 210 8.28 19.19 4.88
N ALA A 211 9.07 19.43 5.92
CA ALA A 211 9.88 18.39 6.52
C ALA A 211 9.05 17.36 7.33
N ASP A 212 7.84 17.74 7.76
CA ASP A 212 6.95 16.97 8.63
C ASP A 212 5.78 16.32 7.85
N VAL A 213 6.03 15.86 6.63
CA VAL A 213 5.05 15.14 5.82
C VAL A 213 4.50 13.89 6.50
N GLY A 214 3.25 13.54 6.19
CA GLY A 214 2.55 12.41 6.77
C GLY A 214 3.07 11.04 6.30
N TYR A 215 2.52 10.00 6.92
CA TYR A 215 2.90 8.61 6.63
C TYR A 215 2.59 8.20 5.18
N PHE A 216 1.49 8.70 4.62
CA PHE A 216 1.04 8.39 3.27
C PHE A 216 1.58 9.38 2.24
N THR A 217 2.88 9.65 2.28
CA THR A 217 3.57 10.51 1.31
C THR A 217 4.37 9.68 0.32
N VAL A 218 4.21 10.00 -0.94
CA VAL A 218 4.99 9.47 -2.06
C VAL A 218 5.79 10.63 -2.69
N PHE A 219 7.10 10.45 -2.83
CA PHE A 219 7.97 11.40 -3.50
C PHE A 219 8.27 10.91 -4.91
N ILE A 220 8.18 11.79 -5.89
CA ILE A 220 8.43 11.50 -7.31
C ILE A 220 9.56 12.41 -7.78
N LEU A 221 10.60 11.81 -8.34
CA LEU A 221 11.72 12.50 -8.99
C LEU A 221 11.69 12.15 -10.47
N ARG A 222 11.48 13.16 -11.30
CA ARG A 222 11.43 12.99 -12.74
C ARG A 222 12.34 14.00 -13.46
#